data_2b7bbe0a9dc4df144b8fb406684d28d2
#
_entry.id   2b7bbe0a9dc4df144b8fb406684d28d2
#
_cell.length_a   1.000
_cell.length_b   1.000
_cell.length_c   1.000
_cell.angle_alpha   90.00
_cell.angle_beta   90.00
_cell.angle_gamma   90.00
#
_symmetry.space_group_name_H-M   'P 1'
#
loop_
_entity.id
_entity.type
_entity.pdbx_description
1 polymer ?
#
loop_
_entity_poly.entity_id
_entity_poly.type
_entity_poly.pdbx_seq_one_letter_code
_entity_poly.pdbx_strand_id
1 'polypeptide(L)'
;MSTLLHRRNTVRNVNELVASAPTISSQLTNDHRASLSARFRAVNTSTHRRLDAWMVEQAGKPYDPFHWTPQIARRVLGTSALRRINTRNDLSISQAVRDELADHLLRSTAGYTQSGSLSYWLSGLSHASLGLVCAEAVTWSTTTYEVLQGLEHPWQLAQSDAYYDVSAARTSLRGRRDIVIKNDDQRVVLRLRAGSPGKSSGPGLRCDLAIDALASPTGIAASRFIGVWPDAGVCLSVDGTMADLRAGARDLVRTAVVQQRGQMLKAA
;
A
#
# COMPACT_ATOMS: atom_id res chain seq x y z
N MET A 1 12.88 -24.79 -8.65
CA MET A 1 12.43 -24.42 -10.01
C MET A 1 11.20 -23.48 -10.03
N SER A 2 10.20 -23.66 -9.19
CA SER A 2 8.97 -22.81 -9.16
C SER A 2 9.25 -21.31 -8.95
N THR A 3 10.12 -20.95 -8.01
CA THR A 3 10.41 -19.54 -7.65
C THR A 3 11.04 -18.73 -8.78
N LEU A 4 11.94 -19.32 -9.56
CA LEU A 4 12.58 -18.64 -10.70
C LEU A 4 11.59 -18.38 -11.83
N LEU A 5 10.68 -19.32 -12.07
CA LEU A 5 9.64 -19.16 -13.08
C LEU A 5 8.65 -18.05 -12.69
N HIS A 6 8.23 -17.99 -11.43
CA HIS A 6 7.37 -16.93 -10.91
C HIS A 6 8.02 -15.56 -11.04
N ARG A 7 9.31 -15.42 -10.75
CA ARG A 7 10.05 -14.16 -10.91
C ARG A 7 10.06 -13.66 -12.36
N ARG A 8 10.45 -14.52 -13.31
CA ARG A 8 10.48 -14.17 -14.74
C ARG A 8 9.11 -13.73 -15.24
N ASN A 9 8.05 -14.45 -14.84
CA ASN A 9 6.69 -14.09 -15.20
C ASN A 9 6.28 -12.76 -14.58
N THR A 10 6.64 -12.48 -13.33
CA THR A 10 6.32 -11.20 -12.67
C THR A 10 7.01 -10.04 -13.38
N VAL A 11 8.31 -10.16 -13.70
CA VAL A 11 9.06 -9.13 -14.44
C VAL A 11 8.41 -8.85 -15.77
N ARG A 12 8.14 -9.90 -16.57
CA ARG A 12 7.50 -9.77 -17.87
C ARG A 12 6.13 -9.08 -17.74
N ASN A 13 5.28 -9.55 -16.82
CA ASN A 13 3.94 -9.00 -16.63
C ASN A 13 3.98 -7.52 -16.20
N VAL A 14 4.92 -7.13 -15.32
CA VAL A 14 5.07 -5.72 -14.93
C VAL A 14 5.51 -4.88 -16.12
N ASN A 15 6.52 -5.31 -16.89
CA ASN A 15 7.00 -4.59 -18.07
C ASN A 15 5.89 -4.42 -19.12
N GLU A 16 5.12 -5.48 -19.42
CA GLU A 16 3.97 -5.42 -20.32
C GLU A 16 2.89 -4.46 -19.82
N LEU A 17 2.60 -4.47 -18.52
CA LEU A 17 1.62 -3.56 -17.92
C LEU A 17 2.12 -2.11 -17.91
N VAL A 18 3.41 -1.86 -17.73
CA VAL A 18 3.99 -0.52 -17.81
C VAL A 18 3.94 -0.01 -19.25
N ALA A 19 4.40 -0.82 -20.22
CA ALA A 19 4.42 -0.45 -21.63
C ALA A 19 3.03 -0.19 -22.21
N SER A 20 2.00 -0.93 -21.73
CA SER A 20 0.60 -0.77 -22.17
C SER A 20 -0.20 0.23 -21.33
N ALA A 21 0.44 0.98 -20.44
CA ALA A 21 -0.29 1.97 -19.64
C ALA A 21 -0.90 3.07 -20.53
N PRO A 22 -2.11 3.58 -20.20
CA PRO A 22 -2.72 4.65 -20.97
C PRO A 22 -1.86 5.92 -20.97
N THR A 23 -1.71 6.57 -22.11
CA THR A 23 -1.04 7.87 -22.22
C THR A 23 -1.85 9.00 -21.59
N ILE A 24 -3.18 8.86 -21.58
CA ILE A 24 -4.09 9.86 -21.03
C ILE A 24 -4.67 9.32 -19.72
N SER A 25 -4.43 10.04 -18.62
CA SER A 25 -5.06 9.80 -17.33
C SER A 25 -6.16 10.80 -17.05
N SER A 26 -7.19 10.37 -16.30
CA SER A 26 -8.30 11.24 -15.91
C SER A 26 -7.88 12.21 -14.80
N GLN A 27 -8.56 13.33 -14.75
CA GLN A 27 -8.35 14.37 -13.75
C GLN A 27 -9.58 14.53 -12.85
N LEU A 28 -9.36 14.56 -11.55
CA LEU A 28 -10.37 14.94 -10.57
C LEU A 28 -10.45 16.46 -10.46
N THR A 29 -11.56 17.04 -10.93
CA THR A 29 -11.84 18.46 -10.82
C THR A 29 -12.21 18.87 -9.39
N ASN A 30 -12.28 20.18 -9.13
CA ASN A 30 -12.75 20.70 -7.85
C ASN A 30 -14.19 20.28 -7.53
N ASP A 31 -15.05 20.13 -8.54
CA ASP A 31 -16.43 19.66 -8.36
C ASP A 31 -16.46 18.20 -7.89
N HIS A 32 -15.61 17.35 -8.46
CA HIS A 32 -15.46 15.98 -7.98
C HIS A 32 -14.98 15.92 -6.53
N ARG A 33 -14.02 16.77 -6.14
CA ARG A 33 -13.52 16.88 -4.76
C ARG A 33 -14.61 17.39 -3.82
N ALA A 34 -15.37 18.41 -4.23
CA ALA A 34 -16.49 18.95 -3.45
C ALA A 34 -17.60 17.91 -3.24
N SER A 35 -17.97 17.16 -4.31
CA SER A 35 -18.94 16.08 -4.24
C SER A 35 -18.50 14.97 -3.29
N LEU A 36 -17.22 14.56 -3.35
CA LEU A 36 -16.66 13.58 -2.43
C LEU A 36 -16.69 14.08 -0.99
N SER A 37 -16.29 15.33 -0.75
CA SER A 37 -16.33 15.95 0.59
C SER A 37 -17.75 16.02 1.16
N ALA A 38 -18.76 16.29 0.33
CA ALA A 38 -20.15 16.26 0.75
C ALA A 38 -20.61 14.87 1.18
N ARG A 39 -20.20 13.83 0.45
CA ARG A 39 -20.49 12.42 0.81
C ARG A 39 -19.86 12.01 2.13
N PHE A 40 -18.60 12.41 2.38
CA PHE A 40 -17.94 12.13 3.65
C PHE A 40 -18.57 12.90 4.81
N ARG A 41 -19.04 14.14 4.58
CA ARG A 41 -19.79 14.90 5.61
C ARG A 41 -21.09 14.20 6.02
N ALA A 42 -21.78 13.57 5.07
CA ALA A 42 -22.99 12.81 5.36
C ALA A 42 -22.71 11.56 6.23
N VAL A 43 -21.45 11.07 6.26
CA VAL A 43 -20.99 10.04 7.20
C VAL A 43 -20.59 10.75 8.51
N ASN A 44 -21.56 11.22 9.28
CA ASN A 44 -21.34 12.01 10.48
C ASN A 44 -20.46 11.28 11.50
N THR A 45 -19.30 11.86 11.84
CA THR A 45 -18.38 11.28 12.84
C THR A 45 -17.93 12.35 13.81
N SER A 46 -18.03 12.03 15.11
CA SER A 46 -17.54 12.88 16.20
C SER A 46 -16.01 12.87 16.31
N THR A 47 -15.34 11.83 15.80
CA THR A 47 -13.90 11.61 15.94
C THR A 47 -13.18 11.69 14.59
N HIS A 48 -11.90 12.10 14.62
CA HIS A 48 -11.04 12.04 13.44
C HIS A 48 -10.89 10.60 12.95
N ARG A 49 -11.01 10.40 11.65
CA ARG A 49 -10.97 9.10 11.01
C ARG A 49 -9.90 9.08 9.93
N ARG A 50 -9.13 8.00 9.89
CA ARG A 50 -8.19 7.72 8.80
C ARG A 50 -8.67 6.52 8.00
N LEU A 51 -8.72 6.66 6.69
CA LEU A 51 -9.09 5.60 5.76
C LEU A 51 -7.95 5.32 4.79
N ASP A 52 -7.72 4.06 4.48
CA ASP A 52 -6.76 3.62 3.49
C ASP A 52 -7.31 2.44 2.67
N ALA A 53 -6.60 2.10 1.59
CA ALA A 53 -6.97 1.03 0.69
C ALA A 53 -7.01 -0.35 1.40
N TRP A 54 -6.20 -0.55 2.44
CA TRP A 54 -6.21 -1.80 3.19
C TRP A 54 -7.53 -2.02 3.92
N MET A 55 -8.15 -0.96 4.45
CA MET A 55 -9.47 -1.05 5.08
C MET A 55 -10.55 -1.49 4.09
N VAL A 56 -10.44 -1.06 2.83
CA VAL A 56 -11.34 -1.50 1.75
C VAL A 56 -11.11 -2.97 1.44
N GLU A 57 -9.87 -3.42 1.43
CA GLU A 57 -9.51 -4.83 1.22
C GLU A 57 -9.99 -5.75 2.35
N GLN A 58 -10.12 -5.22 3.56
CA GLN A 58 -10.67 -5.92 4.72
C GLN A 58 -12.19 -5.73 4.90
N ALA A 59 -12.87 -5.10 3.93
CA ALA A 59 -14.32 -4.85 4.01
C ALA A 59 -15.10 -6.16 4.28
N GLY A 60 -15.89 -6.15 5.35
CA GLY A 60 -16.61 -7.34 5.82
C GLY A 60 -15.91 -8.16 6.89
N LYS A 61 -14.64 -7.85 7.22
CA LYS A 61 -13.96 -8.42 8.39
C LYS A 61 -14.00 -7.42 9.55
N PRO A 62 -14.00 -7.86 10.81
CA PRO A 62 -13.80 -6.95 11.94
C PRO A 62 -12.50 -6.19 11.72
N TYR A 63 -12.59 -4.85 11.68
CA TYR A 63 -11.41 -4.02 11.56
C TYR A 63 -10.65 -4.04 12.87
N ASP A 64 -9.51 -4.70 12.88
CA ASP A 64 -8.52 -4.57 13.93
C ASP A 64 -7.30 -3.83 13.35
N PRO A 65 -7.15 -2.52 13.62
CA PRO A 65 -6.02 -1.75 13.13
C PRO A 65 -4.68 -2.25 13.66
N PHE A 66 -4.71 -3.11 14.66
CA PHE A 66 -3.55 -3.62 15.38
C PHE A 66 -3.27 -5.10 15.08
N HIS A 67 -4.04 -5.70 14.18
CA HIS A 67 -3.85 -7.10 13.84
C HIS A 67 -2.67 -7.26 12.88
N TRP A 68 -1.49 -7.49 13.44
CA TRP A 68 -0.29 -7.85 12.69
C TRP A 68 -0.30 -9.34 12.35
N THR A 69 0.06 -9.64 11.12
CA THR A 69 0.31 -11.01 10.67
C THR A 69 1.75 -11.11 10.18
N PRO A 70 2.36 -12.32 10.18
CA PRO A 70 3.69 -12.50 9.59
C PRO A 70 3.79 -11.95 8.16
N GLN A 71 2.75 -12.12 7.34
CA GLN A 71 2.71 -11.59 5.97
C GLN A 71 2.76 -10.05 5.92
N ILE A 72 2.03 -9.36 6.79
CA ILE A 72 2.06 -7.90 6.86
C ILE A 72 3.42 -7.43 7.37
N ALA A 73 3.93 -8.08 8.43
CA ALA A 73 5.21 -7.74 9.03
C ALA A 73 6.37 -7.90 8.04
N ARG A 74 6.47 -9.06 7.34
CA ARG A 74 7.54 -9.28 6.34
C ARG A 74 7.52 -8.26 5.23
N ARG A 75 6.32 -7.86 4.75
CA ARG A 75 6.20 -6.82 3.73
C ARG A 75 6.66 -5.45 4.25
N VAL A 76 6.28 -5.08 5.46
CA VAL A 76 6.67 -3.79 6.05
C VAL A 76 8.18 -3.74 6.27
N LEU A 77 8.76 -4.75 6.93
CA LEU A 77 10.20 -4.85 7.13
C LEU A 77 10.96 -4.88 5.80
N GLY A 78 10.48 -5.68 4.84
CA GLY A 78 11.11 -5.79 3.53
C GLY A 78 11.04 -4.51 2.71
N THR A 79 9.91 -3.79 2.72
CA THR A 79 9.80 -2.50 2.01
C THR A 79 10.73 -1.45 2.65
N SER A 80 10.84 -1.43 3.98
CA SER A 80 11.77 -0.54 4.69
C SER A 80 13.23 -0.89 4.37
N ALA A 81 13.57 -2.17 4.35
CA ALA A 81 14.90 -2.65 3.97
C ALA A 81 15.27 -2.26 2.53
N LEU A 82 14.35 -2.38 1.57
CA LEU A 82 14.57 -1.93 0.19
C LEU A 82 14.83 -0.41 0.11
N ARG A 83 14.15 0.40 0.92
CA ARG A 83 14.44 1.84 1.03
C ARG A 83 15.83 2.09 1.58
N ARG A 84 16.24 1.35 2.60
CA ARG A 84 17.58 1.46 3.21
C ARG A 84 18.69 1.11 2.21
N ILE A 85 18.55 0.04 1.44
CA ILE A 85 19.49 -0.35 0.40
C ILE A 85 19.60 0.71 -0.70
N ASN A 86 18.47 1.29 -1.10
CA ASN A 86 18.47 2.33 -2.14
C ASN A 86 19.19 3.63 -1.70
N THR A 87 19.33 3.86 -0.38
CA THR A 87 20.06 5.00 0.17
C THR A 87 21.51 4.65 0.57
N ARG A 88 21.81 3.36 0.73
CA ARG A 88 23.11 2.85 1.18
C ARG A 88 23.49 1.63 0.37
N ASN A 89 24.24 1.86 -0.70
CA ASN A 89 24.63 0.82 -1.67
C ASN A 89 25.57 -0.26 -1.11
N ASP A 90 26.08 -0.09 0.12
CA ASP A 90 27.00 -1.01 0.79
C ASP A 90 26.29 -2.13 1.60
N LEU A 91 24.96 -2.05 1.74
CA LEU A 91 24.20 -3.01 2.53
C LEU A 91 23.66 -4.18 1.70
N SER A 92 23.81 -5.40 2.22
CA SER A 92 23.07 -6.55 1.70
C SER A 92 21.60 -6.49 2.15
N ILE A 93 20.71 -7.13 1.39
CA ILE A 93 19.27 -7.24 1.73
C ILE A 93 19.09 -7.86 3.12
N SER A 94 19.85 -8.93 3.39
CA SER A 94 19.79 -9.62 4.68
C SER A 94 20.22 -8.73 5.85
N GLN A 95 21.23 -7.89 5.65
CA GLN A 95 21.66 -6.94 6.68
C GLN A 95 20.61 -5.84 6.87
N ALA A 96 20.10 -5.27 5.79
CA ALA A 96 19.08 -4.22 5.86
C ALA A 96 17.79 -4.69 6.58
N VAL A 97 17.35 -5.93 6.35
CA VAL A 97 16.18 -6.50 7.07
C VAL A 97 16.48 -6.71 8.55
N ARG A 98 17.67 -7.18 8.89
CA ARG A 98 18.08 -7.35 10.30
C ARG A 98 18.15 -6.02 11.03
N ASP A 99 18.70 -4.99 10.39
CA ASP A 99 18.77 -3.65 10.95
C ASP A 99 17.38 -3.06 11.20
N GLU A 100 16.43 -3.23 10.24
CA GLU A 100 15.04 -2.81 10.44
C GLU A 100 14.36 -3.53 11.60
N LEU A 101 14.57 -4.85 11.71
CA LEU A 101 14.04 -5.63 12.83
C LEU A 101 14.63 -5.15 14.16
N ALA A 102 15.96 -4.94 14.23
CA ALA A 102 16.64 -4.43 15.41
C ALA A 102 16.12 -3.06 15.82
N ASP A 103 15.93 -2.13 14.87
CA ASP A 103 15.36 -0.80 15.13
C ASP A 103 13.94 -0.88 15.72
N HIS A 104 13.12 -1.80 15.23
CA HIS A 104 11.77 -2.02 15.80
C HIS A 104 11.84 -2.56 17.24
N LEU A 105 12.72 -3.50 17.53
CA LEU A 105 12.90 -4.06 18.87
C LEU A 105 13.46 -3.03 19.85
N LEU A 106 14.45 -2.22 19.42
CA LEU A 106 15.01 -1.13 20.22
C LEU A 106 13.95 -0.07 20.57
N ARG A 107 13.07 0.29 19.63
CA ARG A 107 11.95 1.22 19.92
C ARG A 107 11.00 0.65 20.95
N SER A 108 10.79 -0.66 20.96
CA SER A 108 9.94 -1.33 21.94
C SER A 108 10.55 -1.27 23.34
N THR A 109 11.82 -1.58 23.48
CA THR A 109 12.53 -1.57 24.77
C THR A 109 12.68 -0.14 25.35
N ALA A 110 12.79 0.85 24.49
CA ALA A 110 12.88 2.27 24.89
C ALA A 110 11.54 2.89 25.33
N GLY A 111 10.46 2.12 25.37
CA GLY A 111 9.13 2.60 25.79
C GLY A 111 8.43 3.53 24.77
N TYR A 112 8.98 3.69 23.57
CA TYR A 112 8.40 4.55 22.52
C TYR A 112 7.35 3.85 21.65
N THR A 113 6.81 2.72 22.11
CA THR A 113 5.85 1.96 21.31
C THR A 113 4.43 2.16 21.81
N GLN A 114 3.57 2.62 20.91
CA GLN A 114 2.13 2.55 21.12
C GLN A 114 1.68 1.09 21.02
N SER A 115 0.77 0.69 21.89
CA SER A 115 0.07 -0.60 21.76
C SER A 115 -0.49 -0.73 20.34
N GLY A 116 -0.27 -1.88 19.71
CA GLY A 116 -0.70 -2.12 18.33
C GLY A 116 0.25 -1.68 17.22
N SER A 117 1.42 -1.13 17.54
CA SER A 117 2.47 -0.89 16.55
C SER A 117 3.17 -2.20 16.14
N LEU A 118 3.85 -2.20 14.98
CA LEU A 118 4.68 -3.34 14.56
C LEU A 118 5.74 -3.66 15.60
N SER A 119 6.39 -2.65 16.18
CA SER A 119 7.41 -2.82 17.21
C SER A 119 6.85 -3.53 18.45
N TYR A 120 5.65 -3.17 18.91
CA TYR A 120 4.98 -3.83 20.02
C TYR A 120 4.66 -5.29 19.70
N TRP A 121 4.11 -5.57 18.50
CA TRP A 121 3.81 -6.92 18.07
C TRP A 121 5.07 -7.80 17.97
N LEU A 122 6.15 -7.29 17.37
CA LEU A 122 7.43 -8.00 17.25
C LEU A 122 8.03 -8.33 18.62
N SER A 123 7.96 -7.41 19.57
CA SER A 123 8.52 -7.65 20.94
C SER A 123 7.75 -8.71 21.72
N GLY A 124 6.51 -9.01 21.33
CA GLY A 124 5.72 -10.10 21.93
C GLY A 124 6.00 -11.49 21.31
N LEU A 125 6.82 -11.58 20.27
CA LEU A 125 7.12 -12.85 19.62
C LEU A 125 8.27 -13.59 20.32
N SER A 126 8.25 -14.92 20.25
CA SER A 126 9.41 -15.74 20.64
C SER A 126 10.60 -15.52 19.71
N HIS A 127 11.82 -15.80 20.16
CA HIS A 127 13.02 -15.71 19.31
C HIS A 127 12.91 -16.54 18.03
N ALA A 128 12.32 -17.75 18.12
CA ALA A 128 12.09 -18.60 16.94
C ALA A 128 11.14 -17.93 15.95
N SER A 129 10.04 -17.34 16.43
CA SER A 129 9.07 -16.60 15.58
C SER A 129 9.70 -15.36 14.97
N LEU A 130 10.51 -14.60 15.70
CA LEU A 130 11.27 -13.47 15.17
C LEU A 130 12.23 -13.89 14.06
N GLY A 131 12.95 -15.01 14.28
CA GLY A 131 13.84 -15.58 13.26
C GLY A 131 13.09 -15.95 11.98
N LEU A 132 11.91 -16.54 12.10
CA LEU A 132 11.06 -16.87 10.95
C LEU A 132 10.58 -15.63 10.22
N VAL A 133 10.07 -14.63 10.92
CA VAL A 133 9.61 -13.35 10.32
C VAL A 133 10.77 -12.66 9.59
N CYS A 134 11.98 -12.67 10.20
CA CYS A 134 13.18 -12.11 9.57
C CYS A 134 13.55 -12.86 8.28
N ALA A 135 13.60 -14.18 8.32
CA ALA A 135 13.94 -15.02 7.15
C ALA A 135 12.91 -14.83 6.01
N GLU A 136 11.62 -14.80 6.33
CA GLU A 136 10.57 -14.52 5.35
C GLU A 136 10.67 -13.11 4.77
N ALA A 137 11.02 -12.11 5.59
CA ALA A 137 11.22 -10.74 5.13
C ALA A 137 12.43 -10.64 4.18
N VAL A 138 13.53 -11.33 4.47
CA VAL A 138 14.70 -11.42 3.58
C VAL A 138 14.32 -12.05 2.24
N THR A 139 13.63 -13.19 2.27
CA THR A 139 13.18 -13.89 1.05
C THR A 139 12.29 -13.00 0.20
N TRP A 140 11.28 -12.38 0.81
CA TRP A 140 10.36 -11.48 0.12
C TRP A 140 11.08 -10.27 -0.48
N SER A 141 12.00 -9.65 0.28
CA SER A 141 12.78 -8.49 -0.18
C SER A 141 13.69 -8.84 -1.34
N THR A 142 14.36 -10.00 -1.27
CA THR A 142 15.24 -10.49 -2.34
C THR A 142 14.44 -10.70 -3.63
N THR A 143 13.32 -11.43 -3.55
CA THR A 143 12.44 -11.65 -4.69
C THR A 143 11.91 -10.33 -5.27
N THR A 144 11.51 -9.40 -4.41
CA THR A 144 11.01 -8.09 -4.82
C THR A 144 12.12 -7.27 -5.51
N TYR A 145 13.32 -7.23 -4.92
CA TYR A 145 14.46 -6.51 -5.49
C TYR A 145 14.85 -7.04 -6.86
N GLU A 146 14.88 -8.36 -7.03
CA GLU A 146 15.15 -8.98 -8.33
C GLU A 146 14.09 -8.65 -9.38
N VAL A 147 12.81 -8.57 -8.98
CA VAL A 147 11.76 -8.09 -9.88
C VAL A 147 12.02 -6.64 -10.30
N LEU A 148 12.37 -5.76 -9.34
CA LEU A 148 12.65 -4.35 -9.63
C LEU A 148 13.88 -4.18 -10.53
N GLN A 149 14.93 -4.97 -10.33
CA GLN A 149 16.13 -4.94 -11.18
C GLN A 149 15.85 -5.42 -12.61
N GLY A 150 14.83 -6.24 -12.82
CA GLY A 150 14.41 -6.70 -14.15
C GLY A 150 13.47 -5.75 -14.88
N LEU A 151 13.11 -4.58 -14.30
CA LEU A 151 12.27 -3.61 -14.98
C LEU A 151 13.04 -2.88 -16.08
N GLU A 152 12.41 -2.76 -17.25
CA GLU A 152 12.99 -2.10 -18.44
C GLU A 152 12.94 -0.57 -18.35
N HIS A 153 12.04 -0.04 -17.50
CA HIS A 153 11.85 1.39 -17.32
C HIS A 153 12.51 1.89 -16.02
N PRO A 154 13.06 3.11 -16.03
CA PRO A 154 13.58 3.74 -14.82
C PRO A 154 12.53 3.81 -13.73
N TRP A 155 12.89 3.36 -12.54
CA TRP A 155 12.00 3.37 -11.39
C TRP A 155 12.62 4.06 -10.18
N GLN A 156 11.77 4.56 -9.31
CA GLN A 156 12.17 5.21 -8.07
C GLN A 156 11.28 4.73 -6.92
N LEU A 157 11.87 4.54 -5.74
CA LEU A 157 11.09 4.36 -4.54
C LEU A 157 10.27 5.63 -4.27
N ALA A 158 8.99 5.46 -3.98
CA ALA A 158 8.14 6.60 -3.63
C ALA A 158 8.66 7.24 -2.34
N GLN A 159 8.84 8.56 -2.36
CA GLN A 159 9.32 9.32 -1.20
C GLN A 159 8.30 9.30 -0.04
N SER A 160 7.01 9.34 -0.39
CA SER A 160 5.92 9.35 0.60
C SER A 160 4.66 8.71 0.04
N ASP A 161 3.79 8.29 0.96
CA ASP A 161 2.41 7.93 0.64
C ASP A 161 1.62 9.17 0.18
N ALA A 162 0.49 8.95 -0.53
CA ALA A 162 -0.46 10.00 -0.85
C ALA A 162 -1.35 10.28 0.36
N TYR A 163 -1.51 11.55 0.71
CA TYR A 163 -2.41 12.00 1.78
C TYR A 163 -3.38 13.03 1.23
N TYR A 164 -4.65 12.89 1.61
CA TYR A 164 -5.67 13.87 1.30
C TYR A 164 -6.61 14.04 2.50
N ASP A 165 -6.68 15.26 3.02
CA ASP A 165 -7.61 15.59 4.09
C ASP A 165 -8.94 16.06 3.49
N VAL A 166 -10.00 15.34 3.83
CA VAL A 166 -11.36 15.74 3.46
C VAL A 166 -11.78 16.85 4.40
N SER A 167 -11.60 18.10 3.96
CA SER A 167 -11.97 19.28 4.73
C SER A 167 -13.43 19.18 5.22
N ALA A 168 -13.68 19.60 6.45
CA ALA A 168 -14.98 19.58 7.12
C ALA A 168 -15.59 18.19 7.42
N ALA A 169 -14.90 17.07 7.16
CA ALA A 169 -15.40 15.74 7.47
C ALA A 169 -14.57 15.00 8.54
N ARG A 170 -13.56 15.64 9.13
CA ARG A 170 -12.60 15.00 10.06
C ARG A 170 -12.10 13.64 9.56
N THR A 171 -11.91 13.53 8.26
CA THR A 171 -11.48 12.29 7.60
C THR A 171 -10.21 12.56 6.81
N SER A 172 -9.18 11.79 7.04
CA SER A 172 -7.97 11.77 6.21
C SER A 172 -7.91 10.46 5.42
N LEU A 173 -7.49 10.57 4.16
CA LEU A 173 -7.31 9.46 3.24
C LEU A 173 -5.81 9.22 3.06
N ARG A 174 -5.38 7.96 3.12
CA ARG A 174 -4.00 7.58 2.85
C ARG A 174 -3.94 6.55 1.73
N GLY A 175 -3.32 6.92 0.62
CA GLY A 175 -2.97 6.03 -0.48
C GLY A 175 -1.49 5.68 -0.45
N ARG A 176 -1.15 4.41 -0.56
CA ARG A 176 0.25 3.98 -0.56
C ARG A 176 0.82 4.02 -1.97
N ARG A 177 2.09 4.36 -2.04
CA ARG A 177 2.94 4.28 -3.21
C ARG A 177 4.22 3.58 -2.78
N ASP A 178 4.60 2.51 -3.45
CA ASP A 178 5.88 1.86 -3.11
C ASP A 178 6.95 2.21 -4.15
N ILE A 179 6.62 2.12 -5.44
CA ILE A 179 7.51 2.45 -6.55
C ILE A 179 6.78 3.38 -7.52
N VAL A 180 7.50 4.31 -8.11
CA VAL A 180 7.01 5.17 -9.19
C VAL A 180 7.90 4.96 -10.41
N ILE A 181 7.26 4.66 -11.53
CA ILE A 181 7.88 4.59 -12.85
C ILE A 181 7.37 5.80 -13.64
N LYS A 182 8.29 6.57 -14.18
CA LYS A 182 8.00 7.67 -15.09
C LYS A 182 8.49 7.29 -16.47
N ASN A 183 7.61 7.33 -17.44
CA ASN A 183 7.90 7.08 -18.82
C ASN A 183 7.24 8.20 -19.64
N ASP A 184 8.02 9.13 -20.15
CA ASP A 184 7.55 10.35 -20.80
C ASP A 184 6.44 11.06 -19.97
N ASP A 185 5.24 11.16 -20.52
CA ASP A 185 4.10 11.78 -19.85
C ASP A 185 3.31 10.82 -18.94
N GLN A 186 3.75 9.55 -18.87
CA GLN A 186 3.06 8.53 -18.08
C GLN A 186 3.66 8.42 -16.69
N ARG A 187 2.81 8.24 -15.69
CA ARG A 187 3.18 7.90 -14.33
C ARG A 187 2.50 6.61 -13.91
N VAL A 188 3.28 5.55 -13.77
CA VAL A 188 2.81 4.26 -13.27
C VAL A 188 3.27 4.06 -11.83
N VAL A 189 2.38 3.59 -10.97
CA VAL A 189 2.67 3.34 -9.56
C VAL A 189 2.57 1.85 -9.26
N LEU A 190 3.63 1.28 -8.69
CA LEU A 190 3.60 -0.08 -8.20
C LEU A 190 3.28 -0.12 -6.71
N ARG A 191 2.46 -1.09 -6.34
CA ARG A 191 2.10 -1.45 -4.97
C ARG A 191 2.66 -2.84 -4.69
N LEU A 192 3.67 -2.90 -3.85
CA LEU A 192 4.30 -4.15 -3.43
C LEU A 192 3.44 -4.84 -2.38
N ARG A 193 3.10 -6.09 -2.63
CA ARG A 193 2.18 -6.90 -1.81
C ARG A 193 2.85 -8.21 -1.39
N ALA A 194 2.41 -8.80 -0.31
CA ALA A 194 2.82 -10.12 0.14
C ALA A 194 1.65 -11.11 0.03
N GLY A 195 1.96 -12.39 -0.18
CA GLY A 195 0.97 -13.45 -0.36
C GLY A 195 0.37 -13.47 -1.77
N SER A 196 -0.96 -13.60 -1.87
CA SER A 196 -1.70 -13.70 -3.13
C SER A 196 -2.80 -12.64 -3.22
N PRO A 197 -3.20 -12.21 -4.42
CA PRO A 197 -4.33 -11.31 -4.58
C PRO A 197 -5.65 -11.99 -4.17
N GLY A 198 -6.51 -11.24 -3.50
CA GLY A 198 -7.88 -11.63 -3.17
C GLY A 198 -8.90 -10.84 -3.98
N LYS A 199 -10.21 -11.17 -3.80
CA LYS A 199 -11.32 -10.49 -4.50
C LYS A 199 -11.35 -8.98 -4.28
N SER A 200 -10.88 -8.50 -3.13
CA SER A 200 -10.84 -7.08 -2.77
C SER A 200 -9.56 -6.35 -3.19
N SER A 201 -8.59 -7.04 -3.80
CA SER A 201 -7.32 -6.41 -4.22
C SER A 201 -7.52 -5.36 -5.31
N GLY A 202 -8.39 -5.61 -6.28
CA GLY A 202 -8.76 -4.63 -7.31
C GLY A 202 -9.43 -3.38 -6.72
N PRO A 203 -10.49 -3.51 -5.90
CA PRO A 203 -11.06 -2.40 -5.13
C PRO A 203 -10.01 -1.61 -4.33
N GLY A 204 -9.09 -2.28 -3.64
CA GLY A 204 -8.00 -1.61 -2.91
C GLY A 204 -7.09 -0.77 -3.81
N LEU A 205 -6.70 -1.29 -4.98
CA LEU A 205 -5.91 -0.52 -5.96
C LEU A 205 -6.65 0.69 -6.50
N ARG A 206 -7.97 0.59 -6.77
CA ARG A 206 -8.79 1.75 -7.17
C ARG A 206 -8.86 2.81 -6.08
N CYS A 207 -8.88 2.40 -4.81
CA CYS A 207 -8.82 3.35 -3.70
C CYS A 207 -7.47 4.06 -3.62
N ASP A 208 -6.34 3.33 -3.75
CA ASP A 208 -5.01 3.94 -3.81
C ASP A 208 -4.91 4.93 -4.98
N LEU A 209 -5.41 4.57 -6.17
CA LEU A 209 -5.47 5.43 -7.35
C LEU A 209 -6.30 6.71 -7.12
N ALA A 210 -7.50 6.56 -6.52
CA ALA A 210 -8.37 7.71 -6.24
C ALA A 210 -7.73 8.67 -5.21
N ILE A 211 -7.09 8.14 -4.17
CA ILE A 211 -6.39 8.95 -3.17
C ILE A 211 -5.17 9.63 -3.79
N ASP A 212 -4.45 8.95 -4.67
CA ASP A 212 -3.32 9.52 -5.42
C ASP A 212 -3.73 10.74 -6.24
N ALA A 213 -4.85 10.63 -6.97
CA ALA A 213 -5.41 11.74 -7.74
C ALA A 213 -5.91 12.89 -6.85
N LEU A 214 -6.54 12.58 -5.72
CA LEU A 214 -6.99 13.58 -4.74
C LEU A 214 -5.83 14.35 -4.11
N ALA A 215 -4.74 13.65 -3.79
CA ALA A 215 -3.53 14.23 -3.20
C ALA A 215 -2.69 15.01 -4.20
N SER A 216 -2.88 14.79 -5.50
CA SER A 216 -2.21 15.56 -6.55
C SER A 216 -2.74 16.99 -6.59
N PRO A 217 -1.88 18.03 -6.60
CA PRO A 217 -2.31 19.42 -6.72
C PRO A 217 -3.16 19.65 -7.98
N THR A 218 -2.80 19.00 -9.08
CA THR A 218 -3.51 19.09 -10.36
C THR A 218 -4.74 18.20 -10.45
N GLY A 219 -4.92 17.25 -9.52
CA GLY A 219 -5.97 16.23 -9.59
C GLY A 219 -5.72 15.13 -10.62
N ILE A 220 -4.58 15.15 -11.31
CA ILE A 220 -4.24 14.14 -12.33
C ILE A 220 -3.88 12.85 -11.64
N ALA A 221 -4.57 11.78 -12.02
CA ALA A 221 -4.28 10.42 -11.55
C ALA A 221 -2.97 9.88 -12.14
N ALA A 222 -2.39 8.87 -11.52
CA ALA A 222 -1.42 8.02 -12.20
C ALA A 222 -2.08 7.35 -13.41
N SER A 223 -1.34 7.12 -14.48
CA SER A 223 -1.82 6.42 -15.69
C SER A 223 -2.32 5.02 -15.34
N ARG A 224 -1.59 4.36 -14.44
CA ARG A 224 -1.91 3.01 -13.95
C ARG A 224 -1.37 2.78 -12.55
N PHE A 225 -2.13 2.04 -11.73
CA PHE A 225 -1.65 1.39 -10.51
C PHE A 225 -1.52 -0.10 -10.74
N ILE A 226 -0.38 -0.68 -10.37
CA ILE A 226 -0.10 -2.12 -10.51
C ILE A 226 0.18 -2.68 -9.12
N GLY A 227 -0.65 -3.61 -8.65
CA GLY A 227 -0.37 -4.45 -7.50
C GLY A 227 0.55 -5.59 -7.93
N VAL A 228 1.70 -5.73 -7.28
CA VAL A 228 2.69 -6.77 -7.57
C VAL A 228 2.79 -7.68 -6.36
N TRP A 229 2.54 -8.97 -6.56
CA TRP A 229 2.69 -10.05 -5.57
C TRP A 229 3.87 -10.94 -5.97
N PRO A 230 5.10 -10.61 -5.56
CA PRO A 230 6.29 -11.35 -6.00
C PRO A 230 6.25 -12.83 -5.59
N ASP A 231 5.69 -13.13 -4.41
CA ASP A 231 5.56 -14.49 -3.90
C ASP A 231 4.67 -15.38 -4.80
N ALA A 232 3.61 -14.80 -5.35
CA ALA A 232 2.63 -15.50 -6.19
C ALA A 232 2.93 -15.41 -7.68
N GLY A 233 3.87 -14.55 -8.09
CA GLY A 233 4.15 -14.30 -9.50
C GLY A 233 3.01 -13.59 -10.24
N VAL A 234 2.16 -12.84 -9.53
CA VAL A 234 0.92 -12.24 -10.06
C VAL A 234 0.97 -10.73 -9.99
N CYS A 235 0.41 -10.10 -11.02
CA CYS A 235 0.17 -8.65 -11.07
C CYS A 235 -1.30 -8.39 -11.37
N LEU A 236 -1.86 -7.35 -10.75
CA LEU A 236 -3.17 -6.78 -11.08
C LEU A 236 -3.00 -5.31 -11.37
N SER A 237 -3.74 -4.77 -12.32
CA SER A 237 -3.68 -3.35 -12.64
C SER A 237 -5.06 -2.70 -12.64
N VAL A 238 -5.06 -1.38 -12.38
CA VAL A 238 -6.19 -0.48 -12.58
C VAL A 238 -5.69 0.76 -13.29
N ASP A 239 -6.46 1.25 -14.24
CA ASP A 239 -6.09 2.40 -15.05
C ASP A 239 -6.61 3.71 -14.45
N GLY A 240 -5.93 4.82 -14.76
CA GLY A 240 -6.30 6.16 -14.33
C GLY A 240 -7.56 6.69 -15.04
N THR A 241 -8.59 5.86 -15.20
CA THR A 241 -9.86 6.23 -15.82
C THR A 241 -10.81 6.89 -14.84
N MET A 242 -11.70 7.75 -15.33
CA MET A 242 -12.73 8.36 -14.48
C MET A 242 -13.66 7.30 -13.85
N ALA A 243 -13.88 6.18 -14.53
CA ALA A 243 -14.68 5.06 -14.00
C ALA A 243 -14.02 4.44 -12.76
N ASP A 244 -12.71 4.17 -12.82
CA ASP A 244 -11.95 3.60 -11.70
C ASP A 244 -11.79 4.58 -10.54
N LEU A 245 -11.53 5.87 -10.84
CA LEU A 245 -11.48 6.93 -9.83
C LEU A 245 -12.79 7.04 -9.05
N ARG A 246 -13.94 7.05 -9.77
CA ARG A 246 -15.27 7.09 -9.15
C ARG A 246 -15.59 5.82 -8.37
N ALA A 247 -15.15 4.65 -8.86
CA ALA A 247 -15.31 3.39 -8.14
C ALA A 247 -14.50 3.38 -6.84
N GLY A 248 -13.22 3.78 -6.88
CA GLY A 248 -12.38 3.89 -5.69
C GLY A 248 -12.94 4.87 -4.66
N ALA A 249 -13.41 6.04 -5.10
CA ALA A 249 -14.06 7.01 -4.23
C ALA A 249 -15.34 6.47 -3.56
N ARG A 250 -16.18 5.71 -4.30
CA ARG A 250 -17.37 5.05 -3.74
C ARG A 250 -17.00 4.00 -2.69
N ASP A 251 -15.97 3.19 -2.96
CA ASP A 251 -15.52 2.14 -2.05
C ASP A 251 -14.97 2.74 -0.74
N LEU A 252 -14.27 3.88 -0.80
CA LEU A 252 -13.81 4.63 0.37
C LEU A 252 -14.99 5.14 1.21
N VAL A 253 -15.99 5.76 0.59
CA VAL A 253 -17.19 6.25 1.31
C VAL A 253 -17.96 5.08 1.93
N ARG A 254 -18.15 3.97 1.19
CA ARG A 254 -18.80 2.76 1.71
C ARG A 254 -18.08 2.22 2.95
N THR A 255 -16.75 2.18 2.91
CA THR A 255 -15.93 1.72 4.04
C THR A 255 -16.11 2.62 5.25
N ALA A 256 -16.17 3.95 5.06
CA ALA A 256 -16.45 4.90 6.13
C ALA A 256 -17.81 4.64 6.79
N VAL A 257 -18.85 4.37 6.00
CA VAL A 257 -20.20 4.04 6.51
C VAL A 257 -20.19 2.73 7.32
N VAL A 258 -19.53 1.70 6.80
CA VAL A 258 -19.46 0.40 7.51
C VAL A 258 -18.73 0.54 8.84
N GLN A 259 -17.63 1.28 8.88
CA GLN A 259 -16.90 1.53 10.11
C GLN A 259 -17.73 2.30 11.15
N GLN A 260 -18.48 3.30 10.71
CA GLN A 260 -19.36 4.06 11.60
C GLN A 260 -20.41 3.15 12.25
N ARG A 261 -21.08 2.31 11.46
CA ARG A 261 -22.07 1.35 11.99
C ARG A 261 -21.46 0.38 12.99
N GLY A 262 -20.26 -0.14 12.70
CA GLY A 262 -19.55 -1.02 13.62
C GLY A 262 -19.14 -0.36 14.93
N GLN A 263 -18.85 0.95 14.93
CA GLN A 263 -18.57 1.71 16.16
C GLN A 263 -19.83 1.96 16.99
N MET A 264 -20.97 2.27 16.35
CA MET A 264 -22.25 2.45 17.05
C MET A 264 -22.71 1.17 17.73
N LEU A 265 -22.53 0.00 17.10
CA LEU A 265 -22.88 -1.30 17.69
C LEU A 265 -21.98 -1.71 18.87
N LYS A 266 -20.77 -1.17 18.98
CA LYS A 266 -19.86 -1.41 20.10
C LYS A 266 -20.11 -0.46 21.28
N ALA A 267 -20.77 0.67 21.04
CA ALA A 267 -21.10 1.69 22.05
C ALA A 267 -22.48 1.50 22.66
N ALA A 268 -23.32 0.64 22.08
CA ALA A 268 -24.64 0.23 22.62
C ALA A 268 -24.52 -1.10 23.38
#